data_46c4e4b383c8df5ef510e290b8e9b7c4
#
_entry.id   46c4e4b383c8df5ef510e290b8e9b7c4
#
_cell.length_a   1.000
_cell.length_b   1.000
_cell.length_c   1.000
_cell.angle_alpha   90.00
_cell.angle_beta   90.00
_cell.angle_gamma   90.00
#
_symmetry.space_group_name_H-M   'P 1'
#
loop_
_entity.id
_entity.type
_entity.pdbx_description
1 polymer ?
#
loop_
_entity_poly.entity_id
_entity_poly.type
_entity_poly.pdbx_seq_one_letter_code
_entity_poly.pdbx_strand_id
1 'polypeptide(L)'
;DISRIESGNLNLKSEQMSRKTFGTAINTTIGPLMEQKNITFQCDLQHMEEMIYTDAVRFKQIFFNLLSNAAKYTPEGGNVWLLTERLRTEGNVEWVRFTVRDSGIGMSEEFLEHAFEPFSQEGNRTLALQWQGTGLGLAIVKKLVVMMHGTIEIHSKLGEGTGVILDLPLTISGVDAPEKMPQAVMAKQNLEGRRVLLAEDNEINTFVARRILESKGIIVEHAENGKRAVEMVEQNPEGYFDAIVMDIRMPVMSGLEAARQIRAMSRTDAQTVPIIAMTANAYEEDVSQSLAAGMNAHLAKPIEPQVILDTLAGYIGSKN
;
A
#
# COMPACT_ATOMS: atom_id res chain seq x y z
N ASP A 1 -2.55 11.23 7.57
CA ASP A 1 -1.17 11.48 7.11
C ASP A 1 -0.82 12.98 7.06
N ILE A 2 -1.67 13.86 6.48
CA ILE A 2 -1.37 15.30 6.35
C ILE A 2 -1.15 15.95 7.72
N SER A 3 -2.00 15.73 8.70
CA SER A 3 -1.86 16.31 10.05
C SER A 3 -0.54 15.92 10.74
N ARG A 4 -0.03 14.70 10.51
CA ARG A 4 1.24 14.23 11.09
C ARG A 4 2.46 14.72 10.30
N ILE A 5 2.31 14.89 8.99
CA ILE A 5 3.33 15.53 8.16
C ILE A 5 3.42 17.01 8.51
N GLU A 6 2.30 17.67 8.81
CA GLU A 6 2.24 19.08 9.23
C GLU A 6 2.81 19.32 10.63
N SER A 7 2.63 18.38 11.53
CA SER A 7 3.19 18.45 12.89
C SER A 7 4.69 18.13 12.99
N GLY A 8 5.36 17.79 11.87
CA GLY A 8 6.78 17.43 11.85
C GLY A 8 7.11 16.09 12.51
N ASN A 9 6.10 15.30 12.88
CA ASN A 9 6.26 14.04 13.61
C ASN A 9 6.43 12.80 12.74
N LEU A 10 6.70 12.98 11.44
CA LEU A 10 6.97 11.87 10.52
C LEU A 10 8.48 11.63 10.40
N ASN A 11 8.99 10.56 10.98
CA ASN A 11 10.37 10.11 10.76
C ASN A 11 10.39 9.08 9.64
N LEU A 12 11.25 9.30 8.63
CA LEU A 12 11.48 8.32 7.58
C LEU A 12 12.31 7.14 8.11
N LYS A 13 11.89 5.92 7.77
CA LYS A 13 12.62 4.69 8.11
C LYS A 13 13.41 4.22 6.90
N SER A 14 14.74 4.24 6.97
CA SER A 14 15.57 3.69 5.90
C SER A 14 15.62 2.17 6.01
N GLU A 15 15.13 1.48 4.99
CA GLU A 15 15.16 0.04 4.85
C GLU A 15 15.60 -0.38 3.44
N GLN A 16 16.06 -1.60 3.32
CA GLN A 16 16.51 -2.12 2.03
C GLN A 16 15.32 -2.47 1.15
N MET A 17 15.28 -1.95 -0.07
CA MET A 17 14.26 -2.26 -1.07
C MET A 17 14.89 -2.62 -2.40
N SER A 18 14.46 -3.72 -3.03
CA SER A 18 14.92 -4.05 -4.37
C SER A 18 14.06 -3.39 -5.44
N ARG A 19 14.69 -3.02 -6.58
CA ARG A 19 14.01 -2.56 -7.79
C ARG A 19 12.91 -3.54 -8.22
N LYS A 20 13.19 -4.84 -8.16
CA LYS A 20 12.24 -5.90 -8.50
C LYS A 20 11.00 -5.87 -7.59
N THR A 21 11.21 -5.74 -6.27
CA THR A 21 10.11 -5.64 -5.30
C THR A 21 9.24 -4.41 -5.57
N PHE A 22 9.88 -3.28 -5.87
CA PHE A 22 9.17 -2.05 -6.23
C PHE A 22 8.36 -2.22 -7.52
N GLY A 23 8.98 -2.71 -8.60
CA GLY A 23 8.29 -2.94 -9.88
C GLY A 23 7.14 -3.94 -9.76
N THR A 24 7.31 -5.01 -8.98
CA THR A 24 6.25 -5.98 -8.72
C THR A 24 5.08 -5.32 -7.97
N ALA A 25 5.34 -4.52 -6.94
CA ALA A 25 4.30 -3.82 -6.19
C ALA A 25 3.50 -2.85 -7.09
N ILE A 26 4.21 -2.09 -7.95
CA ILE A 26 3.56 -1.19 -8.94
C ILE A 26 2.67 -2.01 -9.88
N ASN A 27 3.19 -3.04 -10.52
CA ASN A 27 2.43 -3.83 -11.51
C ASN A 27 1.24 -4.54 -10.87
N THR A 28 1.38 -5.08 -9.67
CA THR A 28 0.29 -5.79 -8.97
C THR A 28 -0.83 -4.85 -8.54
N THR A 29 -0.49 -3.63 -8.11
CA THR A 29 -1.49 -2.68 -7.59
C THR A 29 -2.11 -1.82 -8.69
N ILE A 30 -1.29 -1.36 -9.63
CA ILE A 30 -1.70 -0.40 -10.67
C ILE A 30 -2.12 -1.10 -11.96
N GLY A 31 -1.49 -2.24 -12.31
CA GLY A 31 -1.80 -3.01 -13.51
C GLY A 31 -3.30 -3.27 -13.71
N PRO A 32 -4.01 -3.82 -12.72
CA PRO A 32 -5.46 -4.06 -12.84
C PRO A 32 -6.29 -2.80 -13.09
N LEU A 33 -5.89 -1.65 -12.55
CA LEU A 33 -6.58 -0.36 -12.79
C LEU A 33 -6.40 0.10 -14.24
N MET A 34 -5.21 -0.13 -14.80
CA MET A 34 -4.90 0.19 -16.20
C MET A 34 -5.65 -0.76 -17.15
N GLU A 35 -5.64 -2.06 -16.87
CA GLU A 35 -6.33 -3.09 -17.67
C GLU A 35 -7.84 -2.84 -17.73
N GLN A 36 -8.47 -2.48 -16.60
CA GLN A 36 -9.90 -2.20 -16.53
C GLN A 36 -10.34 -1.08 -17.50
N LYS A 37 -9.45 -0.15 -17.83
CA LYS A 37 -9.69 0.97 -18.74
C LYS A 37 -8.98 0.82 -20.07
N ASN A 38 -8.45 -0.37 -20.40
CA ASN A 38 -7.65 -0.61 -21.60
C ASN A 38 -6.49 0.41 -21.77
N ILE A 39 -5.93 0.92 -20.66
CA ILE A 39 -4.79 1.85 -20.68
C ILE A 39 -3.50 1.06 -20.91
N THR A 40 -2.71 1.48 -21.90
CA THR A 40 -1.36 0.95 -22.08
C THR A 40 -0.43 1.50 -21.00
N PHE A 41 0.06 0.63 -20.13
CA PHE A 41 0.99 1.00 -19.06
C PHE A 41 2.41 0.51 -19.36
N GLN A 42 3.37 1.43 -19.39
CA GLN A 42 4.79 1.12 -19.52
C GLN A 42 5.53 1.51 -18.23
N CYS A 43 6.21 0.55 -17.61
CA CYS A 43 7.03 0.76 -16.42
C CYS A 43 8.48 0.40 -16.74
N ASP A 44 9.35 1.41 -16.82
CA ASP A 44 10.79 1.26 -17.04
C ASP A 44 11.58 1.77 -15.85
N LEU A 45 12.17 0.84 -15.10
CA LEU A 45 12.95 1.08 -13.89
C LEU A 45 14.45 0.75 -14.09
N GLN A 46 14.92 0.55 -15.33
CA GLN A 46 16.28 0.07 -15.61
C GLN A 46 17.39 1.01 -15.12
N HIS A 47 17.09 2.29 -14.96
CA HIS A 47 18.03 3.31 -14.48
C HIS A 47 18.00 3.51 -12.95
N MET A 48 17.28 2.67 -12.23
CA MET A 48 17.32 2.58 -10.78
C MET A 48 18.23 1.41 -10.37
N GLU A 49 19.08 1.59 -9.36
CA GLU A 49 19.90 0.50 -8.86
C GLU A 49 19.08 -0.69 -8.35
N GLU A 50 19.68 -1.91 -8.43
CA GLU A 50 18.98 -3.15 -8.04
C GLU A 50 18.56 -3.13 -6.57
N MET A 51 19.39 -2.52 -5.70
CA MET A 51 19.15 -2.40 -4.27
C MET A 51 19.34 -0.97 -3.81
N ILE A 52 18.34 -0.41 -3.16
CA ILE A 52 18.39 0.93 -2.56
C ILE A 52 17.99 0.87 -1.09
N TYR A 53 18.36 1.90 -0.35
CA TYR A 53 17.91 2.13 1.03
C TYR A 53 17.02 3.36 1.07
N THR A 54 15.77 3.18 1.45
CA THR A 54 14.74 4.22 1.50
C THR A 54 13.63 3.81 2.46
N ASP A 55 12.72 4.72 2.77
CA ASP A 55 11.44 4.34 3.39
C ASP A 55 10.55 3.72 2.31
N ALA A 56 10.53 2.39 2.23
CA ALA A 56 9.84 1.65 1.18
C ALA A 56 8.32 1.91 1.16
N VAL A 57 7.71 2.16 2.32
CA VAL A 57 6.28 2.47 2.42
C VAL A 57 6.00 3.83 1.80
N ARG A 58 6.77 4.85 2.18
CA ARG A 58 6.59 6.23 1.70
C ARG A 58 7.01 6.37 0.24
N PHE A 59 8.08 5.70 -0.15
CA PHE A 59 8.51 5.64 -1.54
C PHE A 59 7.40 5.05 -2.44
N LYS A 60 6.84 3.91 -2.09
CA LYS A 60 5.70 3.33 -2.82
C LYS A 60 4.47 4.23 -2.80
N GLN A 61 4.17 4.88 -1.66
CA GLN A 61 3.03 5.79 -1.53
C GLN A 61 3.08 6.96 -2.53
N ILE A 62 4.28 7.52 -2.80
CA ILE A 62 4.47 8.54 -3.84
C ILE A 62 3.94 8.02 -5.18
N PHE A 63 4.46 6.88 -5.63
CA PHE A 63 4.14 6.36 -6.96
C PHE A 63 2.71 5.83 -7.07
N PHE A 64 2.15 5.23 -6.01
CA PHE A 64 0.75 4.83 -6.02
C PHE A 64 -0.20 6.02 -6.14
N ASN A 65 0.08 7.14 -5.46
CA ASN A 65 -0.71 8.36 -5.62
C ASN A 65 -0.62 8.93 -7.05
N LEU A 66 0.58 8.99 -7.63
CA LEU A 66 0.75 9.51 -8.98
C LEU A 66 0.12 8.60 -10.03
N LEU A 67 0.37 7.29 -9.97
CA LEU A 67 -0.12 6.33 -10.96
C LEU A 67 -1.62 6.09 -10.85
N SER A 68 -2.20 6.14 -9.65
CA SER A 68 -3.66 6.08 -9.48
C SER A 68 -4.35 7.33 -10.05
N ASN A 69 -3.73 8.51 -9.89
CA ASN A 69 -4.21 9.72 -10.56
C ASN A 69 -4.11 9.60 -12.08
N ALA A 70 -2.98 9.12 -12.61
CA ALA A 70 -2.81 8.88 -14.04
C ALA A 70 -3.88 7.92 -14.58
N ALA A 71 -4.11 6.76 -13.92
CA ALA A 71 -5.17 5.82 -14.29
C ALA A 71 -6.57 6.44 -14.23
N LYS A 72 -6.81 7.28 -13.22
CA LYS A 72 -8.09 7.95 -13.01
C LYS A 72 -8.42 8.93 -14.13
N TYR A 73 -7.46 9.79 -14.49
CA TYR A 73 -7.68 10.90 -15.41
C TYR A 73 -7.34 10.61 -16.87
N THR A 74 -6.79 9.43 -17.16
CA THR A 74 -6.58 8.95 -18.53
C THR A 74 -7.87 8.31 -19.05
N PRO A 75 -8.34 8.69 -20.25
CA PRO A 75 -9.46 8.03 -20.90
C PRO A 75 -9.14 6.58 -21.25
N GLU A 76 -10.19 5.79 -21.52
CA GLU A 76 -10.04 4.43 -22.05
C GLU A 76 -9.20 4.41 -23.32
N GLY A 77 -8.29 3.45 -23.42
CA GLY A 77 -7.36 3.30 -24.55
C GLY A 77 -6.17 4.26 -24.54
N GLY A 78 -6.04 5.10 -23.49
CA GLY A 78 -4.91 6.01 -23.34
C GLY A 78 -3.61 5.32 -22.90
N ASN A 79 -2.61 6.14 -22.57
CA ASN A 79 -1.27 5.67 -22.22
C ASN A 79 -0.79 6.27 -20.90
N VAL A 80 -0.08 5.47 -20.10
CA VAL A 80 0.60 5.91 -18.87
C VAL A 80 2.02 5.34 -18.85
N TRP A 81 2.98 6.16 -18.43
CA TRP A 81 4.38 5.78 -18.35
C TRP A 81 4.93 6.07 -16.94
N LEU A 82 5.72 5.15 -16.42
CA LEU A 82 6.65 5.35 -15.33
C LEU A 82 8.05 5.07 -15.86
N LEU A 83 8.86 6.10 -15.98
CA LEU A 83 10.20 6.04 -16.55
C LEU A 83 11.24 6.47 -15.51
N THR A 84 12.45 5.91 -15.59
CA THR A 84 13.58 6.32 -14.76
C THR A 84 14.74 6.81 -15.60
N GLU A 85 15.49 7.77 -15.07
CA GLU A 85 16.75 8.27 -15.64
C GLU A 85 17.74 8.51 -14.50
N ARG A 86 18.99 7.99 -14.64
CA ARG A 86 20.07 8.28 -13.70
C ARG A 86 20.62 9.66 -14.00
N LEU A 87 20.59 10.57 -13.04
CA LEU A 87 21.08 11.94 -13.21
C LEU A 87 22.57 12.04 -12.84
N ARG A 88 22.95 11.56 -11.65
CA ARG A 88 24.31 11.59 -11.11
C ARG A 88 24.43 10.65 -9.91
N THR A 89 25.68 10.35 -9.56
CA THR A 89 26.01 9.59 -8.34
C THR A 89 26.98 10.41 -7.50
N GLU A 90 26.69 10.58 -6.22
CA GLU A 90 27.48 11.32 -5.24
C GLU A 90 27.79 10.39 -4.05
N GLY A 91 29.00 9.80 -4.03
CA GLY A 91 29.35 8.80 -3.02
C GLY A 91 28.44 7.57 -3.09
N ASN A 92 27.68 7.32 -2.02
CA ASN A 92 26.73 6.23 -1.92
C ASN A 92 25.26 6.66 -2.22
N VAL A 93 25.09 7.86 -2.75
CA VAL A 93 23.78 8.39 -3.14
C VAL A 93 23.69 8.51 -4.65
N GLU A 94 22.68 7.90 -5.23
CA GLU A 94 22.33 8.01 -6.64
C GLU A 94 21.12 8.92 -6.78
N TRP A 95 21.24 9.96 -7.60
CA TRP A 95 20.11 10.80 -7.97
C TRP A 95 19.44 10.21 -9.19
N VAL A 96 18.17 9.83 -9.00
CA VAL A 96 17.33 9.23 -10.05
C VAL A 96 16.14 10.13 -10.30
N ARG A 97 15.93 10.45 -11.56
CA ARG A 97 14.73 11.08 -12.06
C ARG A 97 13.68 10.02 -12.35
N PHE A 98 12.50 10.21 -11.78
CA PHE A 98 11.30 9.45 -12.07
C PHE A 98 10.33 10.35 -12.81
N THR A 99 9.83 9.89 -13.97
CA THR A 99 8.81 10.59 -14.74
C THR A 99 7.54 9.74 -14.78
N VAL A 100 6.47 10.23 -14.18
CA VAL A 100 5.13 9.66 -14.34
C VAL A 100 4.40 10.53 -15.33
N ARG A 101 4.05 9.98 -16.50
CA ARG A 101 3.36 10.69 -17.56
C ARG A 101 2.08 9.97 -17.94
N ASP A 102 1.04 10.72 -18.27
CA ASP A 102 -0.20 10.22 -18.82
C ASP A 102 -0.64 10.99 -20.07
N SER A 103 -1.46 10.38 -20.89
CA SER A 103 -2.14 11.01 -22.03
C SER A 103 -3.58 11.40 -21.68
N GLY A 104 -3.80 11.80 -20.42
CA GLY A 104 -5.11 12.11 -19.88
C GLY A 104 -5.65 13.49 -20.27
N ILE A 105 -6.67 13.90 -19.54
CA ILE A 105 -7.35 15.19 -19.79
C ILE A 105 -6.48 16.42 -19.52
N GLY A 106 -5.36 16.25 -18.80
CA GLY A 106 -4.50 17.36 -18.37
C GLY A 106 -5.17 18.25 -17.35
N MET A 107 -4.52 19.39 -17.07
CA MET A 107 -4.94 20.41 -16.08
C MET A 107 -4.92 21.80 -16.72
N SER A 108 -5.78 22.70 -16.23
CA SER A 108 -5.74 24.12 -16.60
C SER A 108 -4.54 24.83 -15.96
N GLU A 109 -4.09 25.93 -16.56
CA GLU A 109 -3.01 26.76 -15.99
C GLU A 109 -3.39 27.27 -14.59
N GLU A 110 -4.64 27.69 -14.41
CA GLU A 110 -5.17 28.15 -13.13
C GLU A 110 -5.09 27.07 -12.05
N PHE A 111 -5.44 25.82 -12.39
CA PHE A 111 -5.37 24.71 -11.43
C PHE A 111 -3.94 24.30 -11.12
N LEU A 112 -3.02 24.36 -12.08
CA LEU A 112 -1.61 24.02 -11.88
C LEU A 112 -0.93 24.82 -10.77
N GLU A 113 -1.28 26.12 -10.62
CA GLU A 113 -0.75 26.97 -9.55
C GLU A 113 -1.09 26.42 -8.15
N HIS A 114 -2.22 25.72 -8.02
CA HIS A 114 -2.76 25.17 -6.77
C HIS A 114 -2.75 23.65 -6.69
N ALA A 115 -2.20 22.95 -7.69
CA ALA A 115 -2.29 21.49 -7.80
C ALA A 115 -1.70 20.71 -6.61
N PHE A 116 -0.75 21.33 -5.90
CA PHE A 116 -0.13 20.77 -4.70
C PHE A 116 -0.78 21.23 -3.38
N GLU A 117 -1.79 22.06 -3.42
CA GLU A 117 -2.49 22.50 -2.22
C GLU A 117 -3.44 21.39 -1.71
N PRO A 118 -3.54 21.18 -0.40
CA PRO A 118 -4.48 20.22 0.16
C PRO A 118 -5.92 20.54 -0.24
N PHE A 119 -6.69 19.49 -0.57
CA PHE A 119 -8.10 19.56 -0.98
C PHE A 119 -8.35 20.27 -2.31
N SER A 120 -7.30 20.60 -3.06
CA SER A 120 -7.42 21.24 -4.37
C SER A 120 -8.01 20.26 -5.39
N GLN A 121 -9.04 20.70 -6.11
CA GLN A 121 -9.70 19.94 -7.17
C GLN A 121 -10.08 20.89 -8.31
N GLU A 122 -9.91 20.43 -9.55
CA GLU A 122 -10.28 21.23 -10.71
C GLU A 122 -11.81 21.41 -10.79
N GLY A 123 -12.25 22.67 -10.78
CA GLY A 123 -13.64 23.09 -10.56
C GLY A 123 -14.64 22.83 -11.69
N ASN A 124 -14.38 21.93 -12.62
CA ASN A 124 -15.30 21.63 -13.71
C ASN A 124 -16.45 20.76 -13.21
N ARG A 125 -17.57 21.38 -12.81
CA ARG A 125 -18.77 20.75 -12.20
C ARG A 125 -19.31 19.53 -12.95
N THR A 126 -19.10 19.43 -14.26
CA THR A 126 -19.61 18.30 -15.07
C THR A 126 -18.71 17.05 -14.96
N LEU A 127 -17.40 17.23 -14.74
CA LEU A 127 -16.44 16.13 -14.54
C LEU A 127 -16.29 15.76 -13.06
N ALA A 128 -16.50 16.70 -12.14
CA ALA A 128 -16.38 16.47 -10.70
C ALA A 128 -17.38 15.45 -10.14
N LEU A 129 -18.54 15.26 -10.78
CA LEU A 129 -19.55 14.26 -10.39
C LEU A 129 -19.15 12.82 -10.77
N GLN A 130 -18.25 12.62 -11.71
CA GLN A 130 -17.75 11.30 -12.13
C GLN A 130 -16.43 10.89 -11.44
N TRP A 131 -15.67 11.84 -10.88
CA TRP A 131 -14.31 11.64 -10.45
C TRP A 131 -14.05 12.14 -9.02
N GLN A 132 -14.77 11.58 -8.03
CA GLN A 132 -14.56 11.93 -6.61
C GLN A 132 -13.13 11.57 -6.18
N GLY A 133 -12.38 12.56 -5.70
CA GLY A 133 -11.08 12.42 -5.07
C GLY A 133 -11.00 13.32 -3.85
N THR A 134 -10.12 13.02 -2.91
CA THR A 134 -9.95 13.83 -1.69
C THR A 134 -9.21 15.15 -1.94
N GLY A 135 -8.54 15.31 -3.11
CA GLY A 135 -7.63 16.45 -3.37
C GLY A 135 -6.35 16.44 -2.53
N LEU A 136 -6.03 15.31 -1.89
CA LEU A 136 -4.89 15.19 -0.98
C LEU A 136 -3.66 14.52 -1.61
N GLY A 137 -3.83 13.77 -2.72
CA GLY A 137 -2.80 12.92 -3.29
C GLY A 137 -1.53 13.68 -3.68
N LEU A 138 -1.63 14.76 -4.46
CA LEU A 138 -0.47 15.56 -4.89
C LEU A 138 0.18 16.33 -3.74
N ALA A 139 -0.61 16.82 -2.79
CA ALA A 139 -0.08 17.47 -1.59
C ALA A 139 0.76 16.51 -0.74
N ILE A 140 0.29 15.26 -0.56
CA ILE A 140 1.04 14.20 0.13
C ILE A 140 2.33 13.89 -0.63
N VAL A 141 2.26 13.72 -1.96
CA VAL A 141 3.44 13.45 -2.80
C VAL A 141 4.49 14.52 -2.62
N LYS A 142 4.13 15.82 -2.76
CA LYS A 142 5.05 16.94 -2.60
C LYS A 142 5.76 16.90 -1.23
N LYS A 143 4.99 16.71 -0.16
CA LYS A 143 5.55 16.65 1.20
C LYS A 143 6.51 15.46 1.38
N LEU A 144 6.15 14.26 0.90
CA LEU A 144 7.00 13.09 0.98
C LEU A 144 8.30 13.27 0.18
N VAL A 145 8.22 13.81 -1.03
CA VAL A 145 9.40 14.11 -1.87
C VAL A 145 10.34 15.08 -1.16
N VAL A 146 9.82 16.16 -0.58
CA VAL A 146 10.63 17.12 0.20
C VAL A 146 11.26 16.45 1.41
N MET A 147 10.54 15.61 2.15
CA MET A 147 11.08 14.86 3.29
C MET A 147 12.17 13.87 2.88
N MET A 148 12.09 13.33 1.67
CA MET A 148 13.11 12.47 1.08
C MET A 148 14.24 13.27 0.40
N HIS A 149 14.32 14.58 0.65
CA HIS A 149 15.32 15.49 0.09
C HIS A 149 15.32 15.57 -1.46
N GLY A 150 14.20 15.24 -2.08
CA GLY A 150 14.00 15.31 -3.53
C GLY A 150 13.34 16.61 -3.98
N THR A 151 13.15 16.70 -5.29
CA THR A 151 12.39 17.77 -5.95
C THR A 151 11.23 17.20 -6.76
N ILE A 152 10.20 18.00 -6.97
CA ILE A 152 9.02 17.64 -7.76
C ILE A 152 8.62 18.80 -8.66
N GLU A 153 8.36 18.47 -9.92
CA GLU A 153 7.81 19.39 -10.92
C GLU A 153 6.59 18.75 -11.59
N ILE A 154 5.65 19.59 -12.02
CA ILE A 154 4.46 19.13 -12.75
C ILE A 154 4.30 19.95 -14.03
N HIS A 155 4.10 19.25 -15.15
CA HIS A 155 3.83 19.83 -16.45
C HIS A 155 2.52 19.25 -16.97
N SER A 156 1.55 20.08 -17.23
CA SER A 156 0.25 19.63 -17.73
C SER A 156 -0.37 20.69 -18.60
N LYS A 157 -1.20 20.24 -19.55
CA LYS A 157 -2.01 21.11 -20.38
C LYS A 157 -3.31 20.39 -20.72
N LEU A 158 -4.42 21.11 -20.68
CA LEU A 158 -5.73 20.57 -21.03
C LEU A 158 -5.72 19.89 -22.41
N GLY A 159 -6.14 18.61 -22.43
CA GLY A 159 -6.19 17.78 -23.62
C GLY A 159 -4.85 17.14 -24.03
N GLU A 160 -3.73 17.44 -23.35
CA GLU A 160 -2.40 16.91 -23.70
C GLU A 160 -1.84 15.94 -22.63
N GLY A 161 -2.54 15.79 -21.48
CA GLY A 161 -2.13 14.93 -20.38
C GLY A 161 -1.27 15.63 -19.34
N THR A 162 -0.70 14.85 -18.43
CA THR A 162 0.12 15.33 -17.31
C THR A 162 1.44 14.59 -17.25
N GLY A 163 2.52 15.30 -16.95
CA GLY A 163 3.83 14.79 -16.62
C GLY A 163 4.26 15.27 -15.23
N VAL A 164 4.55 14.35 -14.32
CA VAL A 164 5.12 14.65 -13.01
C VAL A 164 6.55 14.13 -12.97
N ILE A 165 7.50 15.01 -12.68
CA ILE A 165 8.93 14.72 -12.64
C ILE A 165 9.38 14.81 -11.18
N LEU A 166 10.04 13.75 -10.71
CA LEU A 166 10.60 13.63 -9.37
C LEU A 166 12.09 13.36 -9.48
N ASP A 167 12.93 14.17 -8.85
CA ASP A 167 14.35 13.85 -8.67
C ASP A 167 14.56 13.44 -7.21
N LEU A 168 14.92 12.17 -7.00
CA LEU A 168 15.08 11.59 -5.66
C LEU A 168 16.52 11.11 -5.43
N PRO A 169 17.12 11.46 -4.28
CA PRO A 169 18.38 10.86 -3.83
C PRO A 169 18.10 9.49 -3.23
N LEU A 170 18.68 8.45 -3.80
CA LEU A 170 18.56 7.07 -3.36
C LEU A 170 19.90 6.58 -2.82
N THR A 171 19.93 6.11 -1.58
CA THR A 171 21.13 5.50 -1.03
C THR A 171 21.32 4.10 -1.63
N ILE A 172 22.48 3.85 -2.27
CA ILE A 172 22.76 2.60 -2.99
C ILE A 172 23.71 1.65 -2.24
N SER A 173 24.38 2.12 -1.18
CA SER A 173 25.15 1.26 -0.28
C SER A 173 24.91 1.67 1.17
N GLY A 174 24.67 0.69 2.04
CA GLY A 174 24.30 0.94 3.42
C GLY A 174 25.46 1.42 4.26
N VAL A 175 25.25 2.55 4.96
CA VAL A 175 25.95 2.82 6.21
C VAL A 175 25.07 2.22 7.29
N ASP A 176 25.56 1.22 8.00
CA ASP A 176 24.90 0.58 9.15
C ASP A 176 23.40 0.21 8.95
N ALA A 177 23.15 -0.78 8.09
CA ALA A 177 21.95 -1.57 8.27
C ALA A 177 22.04 -2.19 9.67
N PRO A 178 21.03 -2.01 10.57
CA PRO A 178 20.99 -2.84 11.75
C PRO A 178 21.10 -4.29 11.27
N GLU A 179 22.07 -5.02 11.82
CA GLU A 179 22.28 -6.42 11.48
C GLU A 179 20.93 -7.10 11.40
N LYS A 180 20.60 -7.61 10.22
CA LYS A 180 19.44 -8.50 10.06
C LYS A 180 19.63 -9.59 11.10
N MET A 181 18.79 -9.62 12.10
CA MET A 181 18.59 -10.88 12.81
C MET A 181 18.46 -11.98 11.75
N PRO A 182 19.19 -13.09 11.87
CA PRO A 182 19.14 -14.14 10.85
C PRO A 182 17.67 -14.45 10.60
N GLN A 183 17.21 -14.22 9.38
CA GLN A 183 15.97 -14.83 8.93
C GLN A 183 16.17 -16.32 9.12
N ALA A 184 15.63 -16.83 10.21
CA ALA A 184 15.50 -18.28 10.34
C ALA A 184 14.94 -18.76 9.01
N VAL A 185 15.61 -19.72 8.40
CA VAL A 185 15.19 -20.39 7.19
C VAL A 185 13.77 -20.87 7.44
N MET A 186 12.78 -20.03 7.10
CA MET A 186 11.38 -20.43 7.16
C MET A 186 11.22 -21.48 6.07
N ALA A 187 11.15 -22.71 6.48
CA ALA A 187 10.74 -23.80 5.62
C ALA A 187 9.49 -23.32 4.87
N LYS A 188 9.43 -23.55 3.56
CA LYS A 188 8.27 -23.26 2.72
C LYS A 188 7.08 -24.01 3.30
N GLN A 189 6.33 -23.36 4.18
CA GLN A 189 5.15 -23.97 4.76
C GLN A 189 4.03 -23.88 3.73
N ASN A 190 3.38 -25.02 3.53
CA ASN A 190 2.29 -25.13 2.57
C ASN A 190 1.04 -24.43 3.15
N LEU A 191 0.61 -23.32 2.53
CA LEU A 191 -0.61 -22.62 2.88
C LEU A 191 -1.85 -23.15 2.14
N GLU A 192 -1.67 -24.12 1.24
CA GLU A 192 -2.74 -24.70 0.45
C GLU A 192 -3.79 -25.39 1.33
N GLY A 193 -5.05 -25.10 1.09
CA GLY A 193 -6.18 -25.62 1.86
C GLY A 193 -6.40 -24.95 3.22
N ARG A 194 -5.52 -24.02 3.65
CA ARG A 194 -5.73 -23.24 4.88
C ARG A 194 -6.89 -22.27 4.72
N ARG A 195 -7.66 -22.08 5.79
CA ARG A 195 -8.87 -21.24 5.78
C ARG A 195 -8.62 -19.94 6.53
N VAL A 196 -8.74 -18.83 5.82
CA VAL A 196 -8.50 -17.48 6.35
C VAL A 196 -9.80 -16.67 6.31
N LEU A 197 -10.16 -16.05 7.43
CA LEU A 197 -11.20 -15.05 7.50
C LEU A 197 -10.60 -13.68 7.15
N LEU A 198 -11.08 -13.05 6.09
CA LEU A 198 -10.70 -11.71 5.66
C LEU A 198 -11.80 -10.73 6.06
N ALA A 199 -11.53 -9.83 6.99
CA ALA A 199 -12.42 -8.75 7.39
C ALA A 199 -11.95 -7.42 6.79
N GLU A 200 -12.71 -6.89 5.84
CA GLU A 200 -12.38 -5.68 5.07
C GLU A 200 -13.69 -5.09 4.51
N ASP A 201 -13.91 -3.80 4.68
CA ASP A 201 -15.13 -3.11 4.23
C ASP A 201 -15.03 -2.57 2.79
N ASN A 202 -13.83 -2.42 2.27
CA ASN A 202 -13.60 -1.90 0.92
C ASN A 202 -13.53 -3.05 -0.10
N GLU A 203 -14.42 -3.04 -1.10
CA GLU A 203 -14.51 -4.09 -2.12
C GLU A 203 -13.21 -4.26 -2.93
N ILE A 204 -12.50 -3.17 -3.23
CA ILE A 204 -11.23 -3.21 -3.98
C ILE A 204 -10.15 -3.88 -3.15
N ASN A 205 -10.02 -3.48 -1.87
CA ASN A 205 -9.06 -4.08 -0.96
C ASN A 205 -9.36 -5.57 -0.73
N THR A 206 -10.64 -5.91 -0.55
CA THR A 206 -11.13 -7.29 -0.45
C THR A 206 -10.73 -8.09 -1.68
N PHE A 207 -10.97 -7.57 -2.87
CA PHE A 207 -10.63 -8.25 -4.13
C PHE A 207 -9.12 -8.51 -4.24
N VAL A 208 -8.29 -7.50 -3.95
CA VAL A 208 -6.82 -7.62 -4.01
C VAL A 208 -6.32 -8.64 -2.99
N ALA A 209 -6.72 -8.51 -1.71
CA ALA A 209 -6.29 -9.43 -0.66
C ALA A 209 -6.73 -10.87 -0.94
N ARG A 210 -7.98 -11.07 -1.37
CA ARG A 210 -8.52 -12.38 -1.75
C ARG A 210 -7.70 -13.01 -2.88
N ARG A 211 -7.42 -12.28 -3.96
CA ARG A 211 -6.62 -12.78 -5.08
C ARG A 211 -5.22 -13.21 -4.68
N ILE A 212 -4.56 -12.44 -3.81
CA ILE A 212 -3.25 -12.79 -3.28
C ILE A 212 -3.32 -14.12 -2.52
N LEU A 213 -4.26 -14.26 -1.61
CA LEU A 213 -4.41 -15.44 -0.76
C LEU A 213 -4.80 -16.69 -1.57
N GLU A 214 -5.81 -16.57 -2.43
CA GLU A 214 -6.30 -17.66 -3.27
C GLU A 214 -5.24 -18.13 -4.29
N SER A 215 -4.31 -17.27 -4.72
CA SER A 215 -3.19 -17.66 -5.59
C SER A 215 -2.25 -18.71 -4.99
N LYS A 216 -2.32 -18.90 -3.67
CA LYS A 216 -1.57 -19.92 -2.91
C LYS A 216 -2.45 -21.07 -2.39
N GLY A 217 -3.66 -21.20 -2.94
CA GLY A 217 -4.60 -22.25 -2.55
C GLY A 217 -5.25 -22.05 -1.18
N ILE A 218 -5.18 -20.83 -0.61
CA ILE A 218 -5.85 -20.49 0.64
C ILE A 218 -7.35 -20.32 0.36
N ILE A 219 -8.19 -20.87 1.24
CA ILE A 219 -9.64 -20.70 1.20
C ILE A 219 -9.97 -19.41 1.97
N VAL A 220 -10.55 -18.44 1.29
CA VAL A 220 -10.85 -17.13 1.89
C VAL A 220 -12.34 -16.95 2.10
N GLU A 221 -12.73 -16.70 3.34
CA GLU A 221 -14.08 -16.27 3.71
C GLU A 221 -14.05 -14.78 4.06
N HIS A 222 -15.08 -14.02 3.67
CA HIS A 222 -15.11 -12.57 3.79
C HIS A 222 -16.15 -12.09 4.79
N ALA A 223 -15.72 -11.15 5.63
CA ALA A 223 -16.58 -10.37 6.52
C ALA A 223 -16.49 -8.89 6.13
N GLU A 224 -17.61 -8.24 5.90
CA GLU A 224 -17.69 -6.84 5.46
C GLU A 224 -17.46 -5.81 6.58
N ASN A 225 -17.38 -6.25 7.83
CA ASN A 225 -17.12 -5.43 9.02
C ASN A 225 -16.70 -6.31 10.22
N GLY A 226 -16.24 -5.65 11.31
CA GLY A 226 -15.80 -6.36 12.51
C GLY A 226 -16.88 -7.18 13.19
N LYS A 227 -18.14 -6.70 13.21
CA LYS A 227 -19.27 -7.43 13.78
C LYS A 227 -19.51 -8.75 13.04
N ARG A 228 -19.51 -8.70 11.71
CA ARG A 228 -19.65 -9.91 10.90
C ARG A 228 -18.51 -10.90 11.12
N ALA A 229 -17.28 -10.41 11.28
CA ALA A 229 -16.14 -11.26 11.60
C ALA A 229 -16.31 -11.99 12.94
N VAL A 230 -16.77 -11.31 13.99
CA VAL A 230 -17.08 -11.89 15.31
C VAL A 230 -18.15 -12.99 15.18
N GLU A 231 -19.26 -12.68 14.50
CA GLU A 231 -20.37 -13.63 14.26
C GLU A 231 -19.89 -14.88 13.51
N MET A 232 -19.02 -14.72 12.49
CA MET A 232 -18.50 -15.85 11.72
C MET A 232 -17.58 -16.73 12.55
N VAL A 233 -16.78 -16.17 13.45
CA VAL A 233 -15.97 -16.96 14.39
C VAL A 233 -16.87 -17.71 15.37
N GLU A 234 -17.93 -17.08 15.89
CA GLU A 234 -18.85 -17.66 16.86
C GLU A 234 -19.69 -18.82 16.25
N GLN A 235 -20.17 -18.64 15.02
CA GLN A 235 -21.08 -19.56 14.33
C GLN A 235 -20.39 -20.81 13.75
N ASN A 236 -19.08 -20.77 13.54
CA ASN A 236 -18.33 -21.86 12.97
C ASN A 236 -17.74 -22.78 14.07
N PRO A 237 -17.45 -24.06 13.77
CA PRO A 237 -16.80 -24.96 14.71
C PRO A 237 -15.44 -24.45 15.21
N GLU A 238 -15.00 -24.92 16.37
CA GLU A 238 -13.64 -24.62 16.85
C GLU A 238 -12.56 -25.07 15.87
N GLY A 239 -11.57 -24.21 15.65
CA GLY A 239 -10.48 -24.48 14.72
C GLY A 239 -10.84 -24.32 13.23
N TYR A 240 -12.02 -23.79 12.91
CA TYR A 240 -12.46 -23.61 11.52
C TYR A 240 -11.59 -22.64 10.73
N PHE A 241 -11.15 -21.55 11.33
CA PHE A 241 -10.22 -20.60 10.73
C PHE A 241 -8.79 -20.83 11.22
N ASP A 242 -7.84 -20.94 10.29
CA ASP A 242 -6.41 -21.05 10.59
C ASP A 242 -5.79 -19.67 10.92
N ALA A 243 -6.34 -18.59 10.38
CA ALA A 243 -5.98 -17.21 10.70
C ALA A 243 -7.11 -16.24 10.34
N ILE A 244 -7.02 -15.02 10.91
CA ILE A 244 -7.92 -13.90 10.61
C ILE A 244 -7.06 -12.74 10.14
N VAL A 245 -7.36 -12.19 8.97
CA VAL A 245 -6.76 -10.96 8.43
C VAL A 245 -7.81 -9.88 8.55
N MET A 246 -7.55 -8.82 9.32
CA MET A 246 -8.57 -7.88 9.76
C MET A 246 -8.16 -6.43 9.60
N ASP A 247 -8.94 -5.67 8.83
CA ASP A 247 -8.79 -4.22 8.80
C ASP A 247 -9.10 -3.61 10.17
N ILE A 248 -8.28 -2.66 10.60
CA ILE A 248 -8.51 -1.93 11.85
C ILE A 248 -9.70 -0.98 11.71
N ARG A 249 -9.85 -0.33 10.56
CA ARG A 249 -10.86 0.72 10.34
C ARG A 249 -12.00 0.23 9.47
N MET A 250 -13.03 -0.26 10.12
CA MET A 250 -14.27 -0.70 9.46
C MET A 250 -15.48 -0.01 10.08
N PRO A 251 -16.58 0.18 9.31
CA PRO A 251 -17.85 0.67 9.84
C PRO A 251 -18.50 -0.37 10.77
N VAL A 252 -19.49 0.05 11.53
CA VAL A 252 -20.29 -0.78 12.46
C VAL A 252 -19.49 -1.25 13.67
N MET A 253 -18.33 -1.90 13.47
CA MET A 253 -17.42 -2.36 14.51
C MET A 253 -16.00 -2.35 13.96
N SER A 254 -15.09 -1.69 14.66
CA SER A 254 -13.67 -1.64 14.29
C SER A 254 -12.98 -3.00 14.46
N GLY A 255 -11.88 -3.22 13.72
CA GLY A 255 -11.10 -4.45 13.86
C GLY A 255 -10.50 -4.64 15.25
N LEU A 256 -10.12 -3.53 15.93
CA LEU A 256 -9.63 -3.60 17.31
C LEU A 256 -10.68 -4.10 18.29
N GLU A 257 -11.91 -3.63 18.13
CA GLU A 257 -13.04 -4.06 18.95
C GLU A 257 -13.41 -5.52 18.64
N ALA A 258 -13.46 -5.88 17.36
CA ALA A 258 -13.70 -7.26 16.93
C ALA A 258 -12.65 -8.23 17.48
N ALA A 259 -11.37 -7.86 17.44
CA ALA A 259 -10.30 -8.69 18.01
C ALA A 259 -10.48 -8.92 19.51
N ARG A 260 -10.79 -7.85 20.29
CA ARG A 260 -11.07 -7.99 21.74
C ARG A 260 -12.25 -8.92 22.00
N GLN A 261 -13.34 -8.80 21.23
CA GLN A 261 -14.51 -9.65 21.39
C GLN A 261 -14.19 -11.11 21.03
N ILE A 262 -13.45 -11.35 19.96
CA ILE A 262 -12.99 -12.72 19.60
C ILE A 262 -12.14 -13.27 20.73
N ARG A 263 -11.16 -12.53 21.24
CA ARG A 263 -10.28 -12.99 22.34
C ARG A 263 -11.02 -13.24 23.66
N ALA A 264 -12.16 -12.58 23.88
CA ALA A 264 -13.01 -12.76 25.06
C ALA A 264 -13.96 -13.95 24.99
N MET A 265 -14.07 -14.63 23.84
CA MET A 265 -14.93 -15.80 23.68
C MET A 265 -14.43 -16.95 24.56
N SER A 266 -15.38 -17.71 25.13
CA SER A 266 -15.07 -18.90 25.99
C SER A 266 -14.72 -20.14 25.16
N ARG A 267 -13.92 -19.98 24.09
CA ARG A 267 -13.47 -21.07 23.22
C ARG A 267 -11.97 -20.98 22.98
N THR A 268 -11.32 -22.14 22.97
CA THR A 268 -9.85 -22.19 22.96
C THR A 268 -9.23 -21.64 21.69
N ASP A 269 -9.82 -21.92 20.54
CA ASP A 269 -9.32 -21.47 19.25
C ASP A 269 -9.43 -19.95 19.10
N ALA A 270 -10.49 -19.33 19.58
CA ALA A 270 -10.66 -17.88 19.53
C ALA A 270 -9.58 -17.12 20.34
N GLN A 271 -9.04 -17.75 21.38
CA GLN A 271 -7.91 -17.18 22.14
C GLN A 271 -6.57 -17.34 21.44
N THR A 272 -6.42 -18.32 20.55
CA THR A 272 -5.14 -18.70 19.94
C THR A 272 -5.05 -18.48 18.44
N VAL A 273 -6.17 -18.33 17.71
CA VAL A 273 -6.16 -18.08 16.26
C VAL A 273 -5.36 -16.83 15.95
N PRO A 274 -4.41 -16.89 15.01
CA PRO A 274 -3.66 -15.70 14.62
C PRO A 274 -4.59 -14.62 14.04
N ILE A 275 -4.57 -13.41 14.61
CA ILE A 275 -5.26 -12.23 14.09
C ILE A 275 -4.20 -11.27 13.58
N ILE A 276 -4.21 -10.99 12.28
CA ILE A 276 -3.26 -10.13 11.60
C ILE A 276 -3.98 -8.85 11.22
N ALA A 277 -3.56 -7.73 11.82
CA ALA A 277 -4.12 -6.42 11.52
C ALA A 277 -3.72 -5.94 10.13
N MET A 278 -4.66 -5.35 9.39
CA MET A 278 -4.37 -4.51 8.23
C MET A 278 -4.58 -3.06 8.62
N THR A 279 -3.59 -2.22 8.43
CA THR A 279 -3.65 -0.81 8.81
C THR A 279 -3.21 0.10 7.68
N ALA A 280 -3.86 1.25 7.53
CA ALA A 280 -3.38 2.30 6.62
C ALA A 280 -2.03 2.89 7.10
N ASN A 281 -1.67 2.68 8.37
CA ASN A 281 -0.47 3.23 9.01
C ASN A 281 0.20 2.16 9.87
N ALA A 282 1.47 1.88 9.59
CA ALA A 282 2.31 0.99 10.41
C ALA A 282 3.04 1.77 11.54
N TYR A 283 2.33 2.68 12.24
CA TYR A 283 2.92 3.45 13.33
C TYR A 283 2.91 2.68 14.65
N GLU A 284 3.86 3.02 15.54
CA GLU A 284 4.00 2.39 16.85
C GLU A 284 2.72 2.43 17.69
N GLU A 285 1.91 3.49 17.58
CA GLU A 285 0.64 3.59 18.29
C GLU A 285 -0.42 2.62 17.76
N ASP A 286 -0.59 2.49 16.43
CA ASP A 286 -1.54 1.55 15.83
C ASP A 286 -1.07 0.10 16.06
N VAL A 287 0.25 -0.14 16.02
CA VAL A 287 0.88 -1.42 16.36
C VAL A 287 0.64 -1.75 17.84
N SER A 288 0.90 -0.80 18.74
CA SER A 288 0.70 -0.97 20.17
C SER A 288 -0.78 -1.24 20.51
N GLN A 289 -1.71 -0.53 19.87
CA GLN A 289 -3.15 -0.72 20.06
C GLN A 289 -3.63 -2.07 19.51
N SER A 290 -3.12 -2.52 18.37
CA SER A 290 -3.47 -3.82 17.78
C SER A 290 -2.96 -4.97 18.66
N LEU A 291 -1.73 -4.90 19.15
CA LEU A 291 -1.19 -5.87 20.08
C LEU A 291 -1.97 -5.88 21.41
N ALA A 292 -2.29 -4.69 21.97
CA ALA A 292 -3.12 -4.56 23.18
C ALA A 292 -4.56 -5.10 22.98
N ALA A 293 -5.07 -5.11 21.73
CA ALA A 293 -6.35 -5.73 21.39
C ALA A 293 -6.26 -7.26 21.20
N GLY A 294 -5.06 -7.85 21.33
CA GLY A 294 -4.83 -9.29 21.18
C GLY A 294 -4.55 -9.74 19.76
N MET A 295 -4.20 -8.83 18.85
CA MET A 295 -3.73 -9.18 17.50
C MET A 295 -2.27 -9.63 17.55
N ASN A 296 -1.85 -10.47 16.61
CA ASN A 296 -0.54 -11.13 16.62
C ASN A 296 0.50 -10.44 15.73
N ALA A 297 0.04 -9.81 14.65
CA ALA A 297 0.88 -9.10 13.70
C ALA A 297 0.11 -7.95 13.05
N HIS A 298 0.82 -7.11 12.32
CA HIS A 298 0.22 -6.02 11.53
C HIS A 298 0.83 -5.98 10.14
N LEU A 299 0.03 -5.57 9.16
CA LEU A 299 0.39 -5.35 7.77
C LEU A 299 0.00 -3.94 7.37
N ALA A 300 0.91 -3.22 6.74
CA ALA A 300 0.61 -1.91 6.18
C ALA A 300 -0.16 -2.07 4.85
N LYS A 301 -1.18 -1.25 4.64
CA LYS A 301 -1.81 -1.08 3.32
C LYS A 301 -1.01 -0.06 2.50
N PRO A 302 -0.79 -0.29 1.18
CA PRO A 302 -1.33 -1.38 0.38
C PRO A 302 -0.64 -2.72 0.70
N ILE A 303 -1.43 -3.81 0.67
CA ILE A 303 -0.98 -5.14 1.04
C ILE A 303 0.02 -5.66 0.01
N GLU A 304 1.24 -5.95 0.45
CA GLU A 304 2.25 -6.61 -0.39
C GLU A 304 2.02 -8.13 -0.41
N PRO A 305 1.93 -8.74 -1.61
CA PRO A 305 1.62 -10.16 -1.75
C PRO A 305 2.56 -11.06 -0.95
N GLN A 306 3.88 -10.80 -0.99
CA GLN A 306 4.84 -11.63 -0.31
C GLN A 306 4.78 -11.45 1.21
N VAL A 307 4.56 -10.22 1.69
CA VAL A 307 4.54 -9.91 3.13
C VAL A 307 3.35 -10.57 3.82
N ILE A 308 2.14 -10.52 3.23
CA ILE A 308 0.97 -11.20 3.83
C ILE A 308 1.14 -12.73 3.83
N LEU A 309 1.69 -13.30 2.76
CA LEU A 309 1.90 -14.75 2.66
C LEU A 309 2.97 -15.24 3.65
N ASP A 310 4.10 -14.51 3.79
CA ASP A 310 5.15 -14.84 4.73
C ASP A 310 4.68 -14.68 6.18
N THR A 311 3.89 -13.65 6.46
CA THR A 311 3.29 -13.44 7.78
C THR A 311 2.35 -14.59 8.13
N LEU A 312 1.42 -14.95 7.23
CA LEU A 312 0.52 -16.07 7.44
C LEU A 312 1.27 -17.39 7.63
N ALA A 313 2.29 -17.67 6.80
CA ALA A 313 3.12 -18.85 6.93
C ALA A 313 3.79 -18.93 8.30
N GLY A 314 4.30 -17.80 8.80
CA GLY A 314 4.93 -17.73 10.13
C GLY A 314 3.99 -18.07 11.28
N TYR A 315 2.72 -17.71 11.18
CA TYR A 315 1.74 -17.93 12.26
C TYR A 315 0.94 -19.23 12.12
N ILE A 316 0.54 -19.61 10.91
CA ILE A 316 -0.25 -20.83 10.66
C ILE A 316 0.63 -22.09 10.84
N GLY A 317 1.91 -22.00 10.47
CA GLY A 317 2.83 -23.13 10.53
C GLY A 317 3.32 -23.52 11.91
N SER A 318 3.09 -22.72 12.92
CA SER A 318 3.49 -23.00 14.31
C SER A 318 2.52 -23.92 15.06
N LYS A 319 1.44 -24.35 14.41
CA LYS A 319 0.51 -25.37 14.96
C LYS A 319 0.89 -26.75 14.45
N ASN A 320 1.77 -27.45 15.17
CA ASN A 320 1.88 -28.90 15.22
C ASN A 320 1.21 -29.42 16.48
#